data_839d2ec495f5f8b49c95f60d030f3d20
#
_entry.id   839d2ec495f5f8b49c95f60d030f3d20
#
_cell.length_a   1.000
_cell.length_b   1.000
_cell.length_c   1.000
_cell.angle_alpha   90.00
_cell.angle_beta   90.00
_cell.angle_gamma   90.00
#
_symmetry.space_group_name_H-M   'P 1'
#
loop_
_entity.id
_entity.type
_entity.pdbx_description
1 polymer ?
#
loop_
_entity_poly.entity_id
_entity_poly.type
_entity_poly.pdbx_seq_one_letter_code
_entity_poly.pdbx_strand_id
1 'polypeptide(L)'
;EGRTIYHAGDLNNWVWEGEPEKDNQRMSERYHTELAKLAGRHIDVAFMLIDPRQEKDFYLGMDDFMRTVGADVVFPMHFWGDFEAASRFKALPCARDYQDRIREIHKKGESFIV
;
A
#
# COMPACT_ATOMS: atom_id res chain seq x y z
N GLU A 1 19.28 -14.35 -3.21
CA GLU A 1 19.91 -13.87 -4.40
C GLU A 1 18.86 -13.56 -5.48
N GLY A 2 19.01 -12.43 -6.13
CA GLY A 2 18.16 -12.06 -7.24
C GLY A 2 16.76 -11.61 -6.88
N ARG A 3 16.43 -11.47 -5.60
CA ARG A 3 15.13 -10.98 -5.20
C ARG A 3 15.23 -9.56 -4.67
N THR A 4 14.26 -8.73 -5.05
CA THR A 4 14.18 -7.35 -4.60
C THR A 4 13.04 -7.21 -3.63
N ILE A 5 13.34 -6.67 -2.45
CA ILE A 5 12.36 -6.43 -1.39
C ILE A 5 12.28 -4.93 -1.17
N TYR A 6 11.06 -4.41 -1.16
CA TYR A 6 10.82 -3.00 -0.89
C TYR A 6 10.00 -2.86 0.39
N HIS A 7 10.44 -1.98 1.28
CA HIS A 7 9.71 -1.66 2.51
C HIS A 7 9.47 -0.16 2.54
N ALA A 8 8.21 0.22 2.53
CA ALA A 8 7.85 1.64 2.42
C ALA A 8 8.12 2.44 3.69
N GLY A 9 8.30 1.78 4.83
CA GLY A 9 8.40 2.52 6.09
C GLY A 9 7.10 3.26 6.37
N ASP A 10 7.19 4.56 6.54
CA ASP A 10 6.01 5.41 6.74
C ASP A 10 5.61 6.17 5.48
N LEU A 11 6.23 5.86 4.34
CA LEU A 11 5.92 6.53 3.09
C LEU A 11 4.54 6.09 2.58
N ASN A 12 3.64 7.04 2.40
CA ASN A 12 2.28 6.77 2.03
C ASN A 12 1.65 8.02 1.44
N ASN A 13 0.52 7.86 0.80
CA ASN A 13 -0.29 8.99 0.38
C ASN A 13 -1.17 9.40 1.56
N TRP A 14 -0.63 10.23 2.44
CA TRP A 14 -1.28 10.63 3.69
C TRP A 14 -2.33 11.72 3.45
N VAL A 15 -3.39 11.35 2.78
CA VAL A 15 -4.55 12.21 2.59
C VAL A 15 -5.49 12.01 3.79
N TRP A 16 -5.82 13.09 4.46
CA TRP A 16 -6.65 13.05 5.67
C TRP A 16 -7.94 13.82 5.46
N GLU A 17 -9.05 13.22 5.84
CA GLU A 17 -10.31 13.89 5.87
C GLU A 17 -10.27 15.02 6.89
N GLY A 18 -10.76 16.21 6.51
CA GLY A 18 -10.73 17.37 7.40
C GLY A 18 -9.53 18.26 7.24
N GLU A 19 -8.48 17.81 6.56
CA GLU A 19 -7.34 18.66 6.26
C GLU A 19 -7.61 19.53 5.03
N PRO A 20 -6.97 20.71 4.91
CA PRO A 20 -7.13 21.53 3.73
C PRO A 20 -6.80 20.77 2.45
N GLU A 21 -7.61 20.95 1.42
CA GLU A 21 -7.42 20.23 0.17
C GLU A 21 -6.04 20.45 -0.43
N LYS A 22 -5.51 21.68 -0.34
CA LYS A 22 -4.19 21.98 -0.88
C LYS A 22 -3.08 21.20 -0.17
N ASP A 23 -3.26 20.90 1.11
CA ASP A 23 -2.27 20.14 1.88
C ASP A 23 -2.32 18.66 1.47
N ASN A 24 -3.52 18.12 1.28
CA ASN A 24 -3.69 16.76 0.79
C ASN A 24 -3.15 16.62 -0.63
N GLN A 25 -3.37 17.61 -1.47
CA GLN A 25 -2.87 17.60 -2.84
C GLN A 25 -1.35 17.61 -2.86
N ARG A 26 -0.73 18.43 -2.03
CA ARG A 26 0.73 18.50 -1.92
C ARG A 26 1.31 17.17 -1.44
N MET A 27 0.66 16.55 -0.46
CA MET A 27 1.07 15.26 0.06
C MET A 27 1.01 14.20 -1.05
N SER A 28 -0.08 14.20 -1.81
CA SER A 28 -0.28 13.26 -2.90
C SER A 28 0.79 13.43 -3.98
N GLU A 29 1.11 14.66 -4.32
CA GLU A 29 2.16 14.96 -5.31
C GLU A 29 3.52 14.45 -4.86
N ARG A 30 3.86 14.64 -3.58
CA ARG A 30 5.12 14.14 -3.03
C ARG A 30 5.18 12.63 -3.10
N TYR A 31 4.10 11.97 -2.75
CA TYR A 31 4.06 10.52 -2.78
C TYR A 31 4.25 10.00 -4.21
N HIS A 32 3.55 10.59 -5.16
CA HIS A 32 3.70 10.20 -6.57
C HIS A 32 5.10 10.46 -7.10
N THR A 33 5.73 11.53 -6.66
CA THR A 33 7.12 11.82 -7.04
C THR A 33 8.06 10.75 -6.52
N GLU A 34 7.86 10.29 -5.28
CA GLU A 34 8.70 9.24 -4.71
C GLU A 34 8.46 7.90 -5.41
N LEU A 35 7.21 7.58 -5.71
CA LEU A 35 6.91 6.33 -6.42
C LEU A 35 7.51 6.31 -7.83
N ALA A 36 7.53 7.46 -8.50
CA ALA A 36 8.09 7.54 -9.85
C ALA A 36 9.55 7.11 -9.90
N LYS A 37 10.28 7.27 -8.80
CA LYS A 37 11.68 6.84 -8.71
C LYS A 37 11.83 5.32 -8.75
N LEU A 38 10.78 4.60 -8.40
CA LEU A 38 10.77 3.15 -8.38
C LEU A 38 10.15 2.55 -9.64
N ALA A 39 9.51 3.36 -10.47
CA ALA A 39 8.82 2.89 -11.66
C ALA A 39 9.80 2.16 -12.58
N GLY A 40 9.36 1.03 -13.13
CA GLY A 40 10.19 0.22 -14.02
C GLY A 40 11.05 -0.80 -13.31
N ARG A 41 11.15 -0.77 -11.99
CA ARG A 41 11.89 -1.78 -11.23
C ARG A 41 10.99 -2.98 -10.97
N HIS A 42 11.57 -4.16 -11.07
CA HIS A 42 10.86 -5.38 -10.66
C HIS A 42 11.04 -5.58 -9.16
N ILE A 43 9.93 -5.68 -8.44
CA ILE A 43 9.94 -5.89 -7.01
C ILE A 43 9.26 -7.22 -6.72
N ASP A 44 9.96 -8.13 -6.05
CA ASP A 44 9.42 -9.46 -5.74
C ASP A 44 8.48 -9.40 -4.55
N VAL A 45 8.87 -8.68 -3.49
CA VAL A 45 8.06 -8.56 -2.27
C VAL A 45 8.07 -7.11 -1.82
N ALA A 46 6.89 -6.59 -1.51
CA ALA A 46 6.77 -5.24 -0.97
C ALA A 46 5.96 -5.23 0.31
N PHE A 47 6.33 -4.34 1.23
CA PHE A 47 5.59 -4.06 2.45
C PHE A 47 5.04 -2.65 2.33
N MET A 48 3.72 -2.55 2.16
CA MET A 48 3.06 -1.30 1.86
C MET A 48 1.98 -0.98 2.89
N LEU A 49 1.68 0.29 3.04
CA LEU A 49 0.75 0.75 4.06
C LEU A 49 -0.70 0.69 3.58
N ILE A 50 -1.56 0.21 4.46
CA ILE A 50 -2.99 0.50 4.42
C ILE A 50 -3.37 0.90 5.83
N ASP A 51 -3.65 2.17 6.04
CA ASP A 51 -3.90 2.69 7.38
C ASP A 51 -5.38 3.02 7.57
N PRO A 52 -6.11 2.22 8.37
CA PRO A 52 -7.55 2.43 8.56
C PRO A 52 -7.90 3.78 9.13
N ARG A 53 -6.96 4.47 9.78
CA ARG A 53 -7.21 5.82 10.32
C ARG A 53 -7.51 6.83 9.23
N GLN A 54 -7.10 6.57 7.99
CA GLN A 54 -7.43 7.43 6.85
C GLN A 54 -8.88 7.26 6.38
N GLU A 55 -9.62 6.34 6.98
CA GLU A 55 -11.02 6.07 6.65
C GLU A 55 -11.21 5.76 5.16
N LYS A 56 -12.01 6.52 4.44
CA LYS A 56 -12.27 6.24 3.02
C LYS A 56 -11.04 6.29 2.14
N ASP A 57 -10.00 6.99 2.58
CA ASP A 57 -8.76 7.18 1.80
C ASP A 57 -7.67 6.16 2.16
N PHE A 58 -7.98 5.16 2.95
CA PHE A 58 -6.99 4.18 3.43
C PHE A 58 -6.34 3.38 2.30
N TYR A 59 -6.96 3.33 1.14
CA TYR A 59 -6.50 2.55 0.00
C TYR A 59 -5.50 3.28 -0.91
N LEU A 60 -5.39 4.61 -0.78
CA LEU A 60 -4.69 5.43 -1.76
C LEU A 60 -3.24 5.04 -1.97
N GLY A 61 -2.48 4.90 -0.90
CA GLY A 61 -1.05 4.62 -1.04
C GLY A 61 -0.77 3.27 -1.68
N MET A 62 -1.52 2.26 -1.28
CA MET A 62 -1.37 0.93 -1.85
C MET A 62 -1.77 0.91 -3.33
N ASP A 63 -2.90 1.53 -3.66
CA ASP A 63 -3.37 1.55 -5.04
C ASP A 63 -2.40 2.31 -5.95
N ASP A 64 -1.93 3.48 -5.51
CA ASP A 64 -0.96 4.26 -6.26
C ASP A 64 0.31 3.45 -6.51
N PHE A 65 0.79 2.74 -5.49
CA PHE A 65 1.98 1.91 -5.62
C PHE A 65 1.76 0.79 -6.65
N MET A 66 0.66 0.08 -6.54
CA MET A 66 0.41 -1.06 -7.43
C MET A 66 0.27 -0.62 -8.89
N ARG A 67 -0.27 0.58 -9.12
CA ARG A 67 -0.45 1.09 -10.49
C ARG A 67 0.81 1.73 -11.08
N THR A 68 1.68 2.26 -10.22
CA THR A 68 2.89 2.96 -10.68
C THR A 68 4.09 2.02 -10.73
N VAL A 69 4.25 1.18 -9.74
CA VAL A 69 5.43 0.32 -9.56
C VAL A 69 5.05 -1.15 -9.60
N GLY A 70 4.25 -1.57 -8.65
CA GLY A 70 3.81 -2.95 -8.53
C GLY A 70 4.85 -3.86 -7.88
N ALA A 71 4.38 -5.01 -7.42
CA ALA A 71 5.22 -6.06 -6.85
C ALA A 71 4.50 -7.40 -7.04
N ASP A 72 5.26 -8.48 -7.03
CA ASP A 72 4.67 -9.81 -7.21
C ASP A 72 3.86 -10.22 -5.99
N VAL A 73 4.35 -9.90 -4.80
CA VAL A 73 3.69 -10.20 -3.53
C VAL A 73 3.74 -8.96 -2.65
N VAL A 74 2.62 -8.60 -2.05
CA VAL A 74 2.53 -7.42 -1.20
C VAL A 74 1.95 -7.79 0.15
N PHE A 75 2.62 -7.37 1.20
CA PHE A 75 2.15 -7.51 2.57
C PHE A 75 1.71 -6.15 3.10
N PRO A 76 0.43 -6.00 3.45
CA PRO A 76 -0.03 -4.76 4.07
C PRO A 76 0.59 -4.61 5.45
N MET A 77 0.84 -3.37 5.83
CA MET A 77 1.33 -3.04 7.16
C MET A 77 0.69 -1.74 7.63
N HIS A 78 0.99 -1.32 8.85
CA HIS A 78 0.50 -0.07 9.42
C HIS A 78 -1.02 -0.07 9.65
N PHE A 79 -1.61 -1.24 9.84
CA PHE A 79 -3.07 -1.36 9.95
C PHE A 79 -3.58 -1.43 11.40
N TRP A 80 -2.69 -1.21 12.36
CA TRP A 80 -3.04 -1.00 13.77
C TRP A 80 -3.88 -2.13 14.38
N GLY A 81 -3.55 -3.37 14.05
CA GLY A 81 -4.28 -4.52 14.57
C GLY A 81 -5.60 -4.80 13.90
N ASP A 82 -5.99 -4.01 12.91
CA ASP A 82 -7.20 -4.26 12.12
C ASP A 82 -6.89 -5.30 11.04
N PHE A 83 -6.92 -6.57 11.42
CA PHE A 83 -6.55 -7.65 10.51
C PHE A 83 -7.54 -7.83 9.35
N GLU A 84 -8.67 -7.14 9.38
CA GLU A 84 -9.62 -7.20 8.27
C GLU A 84 -9.41 -6.08 7.24
N ALA A 85 -8.48 -5.17 7.50
CA ALA A 85 -8.22 -4.05 6.59
C ALA A 85 -7.82 -4.54 5.20
N ALA A 86 -6.98 -5.57 5.10
CA ALA A 86 -6.56 -6.10 3.81
C ALA A 86 -7.73 -6.69 3.04
N SER A 87 -8.62 -7.39 3.73
CA SER A 87 -9.81 -7.97 3.11
C SER A 87 -10.73 -6.86 2.56
N ARG A 88 -10.94 -5.80 3.35
CA ARG A 88 -11.74 -4.66 2.90
C ARG A 88 -11.11 -3.98 1.68
N PHE A 89 -9.79 -3.82 1.71
CA PHE A 89 -9.08 -3.22 0.58
C PHE A 89 -9.24 -4.06 -0.69
N LYS A 90 -9.05 -5.37 -0.58
CA LYS A 90 -9.14 -6.27 -1.73
C LYS A 90 -10.54 -6.29 -2.35
N ALA A 91 -11.55 -5.96 -1.58
CA ALA A 91 -12.93 -5.90 -2.06
C ALA A 91 -13.24 -4.62 -2.85
N LEU A 92 -12.36 -3.64 -2.82
CA LEU A 92 -12.56 -2.39 -3.54
C LEU A 92 -12.41 -2.61 -5.05
N PRO A 93 -13.19 -1.89 -5.86
CA PRO A 93 -13.07 -2.01 -7.32
C PRO A 93 -11.66 -1.74 -7.85
N CYS A 94 -10.94 -0.80 -7.23
CA CYS A 94 -9.58 -0.46 -7.66
C CYS A 94 -8.60 -1.62 -7.50
N ALA A 95 -8.83 -2.52 -6.56
CA ALA A 95 -7.92 -3.63 -6.28
C ALA A 95 -8.14 -4.83 -7.22
N ARG A 96 -9.19 -4.82 -8.01
CA ARG A 96 -9.58 -5.98 -8.83
C ARG A 96 -8.44 -6.51 -9.70
N ASP A 97 -7.64 -5.62 -10.26
CA ASP A 97 -6.59 -6.00 -11.22
C ASP A 97 -5.38 -6.66 -10.56
N TYR A 98 -5.21 -6.47 -9.24
CA TYR A 98 -3.99 -6.95 -8.57
C TYR A 98 -4.26 -7.58 -7.20
N GLN A 99 -5.52 -7.80 -6.84
CA GLN A 99 -5.87 -8.30 -5.50
C GLN A 99 -5.18 -9.62 -5.15
N ASP A 100 -4.89 -10.46 -6.15
CA ASP A 100 -4.27 -11.76 -5.91
C ASP A 100 -2.84 -11.64 -5.41
N ARG A 101 -2.21 -10.49 -5.59
CA ARG A 101 -0.84 -10.25 -5.13
C ARG A 101 -0.78 -9.81 -3.67
N ILE A 102 -1.92 -9.42 -3.10
CA ILE A 102 -1.99 -8.89 -1.74
C ILE A 102 -2.29 -10.02 -0.77
N ARG A 103 -1.41 -10.20 0.21
CA ARG A 103 -1.56 -11.23 1.24
C ARG A 103 -2.33 -10.67 2.42
N GLU A 104 -3.25 -11.47 2.94
CA GLU A 104 -4.00 -11.10 4.13
C GLU A 104 -3.30 -11.64 5.35
N ILE A 105 -3.03 -10.76 6.31
CA ILE A 105 -2.42 -11.14 7.58
C ILE A 105 -3.55 -11.23 8.59
N HIS A 106 -3.68 -12.38 9.25
CA HIS A 106 -4.80 -12.65 10.15
C HIS A 106 -4.42 -12.59 11.62
N LYS A 107 -3.12 -12.68 11.93
CA LYS A 107 -2.65 -12.69 13.31
C LYS A 107 -1.17 -12.34 13.37
N LYS A 108 -0.73 -11.92 14.56
CA LYS A 108 0.69 -11.68 14.80
C LYS A 108 1.47 -12.98 14.67
N GLY A 109 2.66 -12.90 14.09
CA GLY A 109 3.54 -14.05 13.95
C GLY A 109 3.19 -15.00 12.83
N GLU A 110 2.20 -14.68 12.03
CA GLU A 110 1.85 -15.49 10.88
C GLU A 110 2.99 -15.50 9.87
N SER A 111 3.27 -16.67 9.29
CA SER A 111 4.37 -16.86 8.32
C SER A 111 3.82 -17.19 6.95
N PHE A 112 4.53 -16.73 5.93
CA PHE A 112 4.18 -16.96 4.54
C PHE A 112 5.40 -17.44 3.77
N ILE A 113 5.15 -18.29 2.78
CA ILE A 113 6.18 -18.71 1.83
C ILE A 113 5.94 -17.93 0.54
N VAL A 114 6.96 -17.27 0.08
CA VAL A 114 6.87 -16.41 -1.11
C VAL A 114 7.85 -16.82 -2.21
#